data_40a84029999c8f9874157b349987bbcd
#
_entry.id   40a84029999c8f9874157b349987bbcd
#
_cell.length_a   1.000
_cell.length_b   1.000
_cell.length_c   1.000
_cell.angle_alpha   90.00
_cell.angle_beta   90.00
_cell.angle_gamma   90.00
#
_symmetry.space_group_name_H-M   'P 1'
#
loop_
_entity.id
_entity.type
_entity.pdbx_description
1 polymer ?
#
loop_
_entity_poly.entity_id
_entity_poly.type
_entity_poly.pdbx_seq_one_letter_code
_entity_poly.pdbx_strand_id
1 'polypeptide(L)'
;MTYSSCSSVQTNRRLRKDEALHLLREGSLLELGRAADRVRWKLHPDPVVSYLIDRNINYTNVCVARCKFCNFYRRPGDSEGYTLSREQIFRKVEETIALGGTGILMQGGMNPELKIDYYEDLLHALKSRYSIHLHCFSPPEIVVLAKLSKLSLEETIQRLKQAGLDSIPGGGAEILSDRMRKQISPGKCSSREWLEVMETAHRQGLKTSATMMFGAGESDEEIIEHLDRIRSLQDRTGGFVAFIPWNVQLKDTELEGEIRKTVSPVEYLKVLSLSRIFLDNIPHIQVSWLTQGLTVGQIALFYGANDVGSIMIEAVSYTHLRAHETSLHLVCRL
;
A
#
# COMPACT_ATOMS: atom_id res chain seq x y z
N MET A 1 -7.75 35.60 -17.09
CA MET A 1 -7.13 34.52 -17.90
C MET A 1 -7.16 33.22 -17.10
N THR A 2 -8.30 32.52 -17.05
CA THR A 2 -8.52 31.42 -16.08
C THR A 2 -9.40 30.30 -16.65
N TYR A 3 -9.14 29.83 -17.88
CA TYR A 3 -9.92 28.72 -18.47
C TYR A 3 -9.08 27.66 -19.19
N SER A 4 -7.78 27.50 -18.85
CA SER A 4 -6.91 26.61 -19.61
C SER A 4 -6.43 25.35 -18.88
N SER A 5 -6.62 25.20 -17.57
CA SER A 5 -5.99 24.08 -16.83
C SER A 5 -6.74 22.75 -16.87
N CYS A 6 -8.06 22.76 -17.13
CA CYS A 6 -8.84 21.51 -17.22
C CYS A 6 -8.95 20.95 -18.65
N SER A 7 -8.53 21.71 -19.67
CA SER A 7 -8.61 21.28 -21.08
C SER A 7 -7.67 20.11 -21.41
N SER A 8 -6.56 19.96 -20.69
CA SER A 8 -5.61 18.83 -20.89
C SER A 8 -6.21 17.49 -20.49
N VAL A 9 -7.14 17.48 -19.52
CA VAL A 9 -7.86 16.25 -19.11
C VAL A 9 -8.95 15.88 -20.13
N GLN A 10 -9.36 16.83 -21.01
CA GLN A 10 -10.29 16.58 -22.11
C GLN A 10 -9.62 16.06 -23.38
N THR A 11 -8.30 16.21 -23.49
CA THR A 11 -7.52 15.64 -24.61
C THR A 11 -7.12 14.19 -24.31
N ASN A 12 -7.09 13.36 -25.34
CA ASN A 12 -6.72 11.94 -25.25
C ASN A 12 -5.21 11.72 -24.95
N ARG A 13 -4.52 12.73 -24.40
CA ARG A 13 -3.10 12.66 -24.04
C ARG A 13 -2.89 12.52 -22.54
N ARG A 14 -1.80 11.89 -22.19
CA ARG A 14 -1.39 11.71 -20.79
C ARG A 14 -1.02 13.03 -20.14
N LEU A 15 -1.36 13.14 -18.85
CA LEU A 15 -1.01 14.29 -18.02
C LEU A 15 0.51 14.33 -17.78
N ARG A 16 1.14 15.50 -17.99
CA ARG A 16 2.56 15.72 -17.70
C ARG A 16 2.75 16.08 -16.22
N LYS A 17 3.98 15.99 -15.73
CA LYS A 17 4.33 16.30 -14.33
C LYS A 17 4.04 17.75 -13.95
N ASP A 18 4.39 18.69 -14.80
CA ASP A 18 4.13 20.13 -14.61
C ASP A 18 2.63 20.44 -14.53
N GLU A 19 1.83 19.82 -15.37
CA GLU A 19 0.37 19.93 -15.36
C GLU A 19 -0.25 19.28 -14.10
N ALA A 20 0.25 18.12 -13.71
CA ALA A 20 -0.18 17.42 -12.50
C ALA A 20 0.12 18.26 -11.25
N LEU A 21 1.31 18.86 -11.18
CA LEU A 21 1.70 19.74 -10.08
C LEU A 21 0.79 20.99 -10.01
N HIS A 22 0.50 21.60 -11.16
CA HIS A 22 -0.43 22.73 -11.22
C HIS A 22 -1.82 22.31 -10.75
N LEU A 23 -2.34 21.17 -11.20
CA LEU A 23 -3.64 20.66 -10.78
C LEU A 23 -3.69 20.32 -9.28
N LEU A 24 -2.60 19.79 -8.72
CA LEU A 24 -2.52 19.51 -7.29
C LEU A 24 -2.63 20.79 -6.46
N ARG A 25 -2.02 21.90 -6.90
CA ARG A 25 -2.00 23.18 -6.21
C ARG A 25 -3.28 23.97 -6.42
N GLU A 26 -3.62 24.21 -7.65
CA GLU A 26 -4.63 25.19 -8.07
C GLU A 26 -5.95 24.54 -8.54
N GLY A 27 -5.95 23.22 -8.81
CA GLY A 27 -7.12 22.55 -9.35
C GLY A 27 -8.30 22.54 -8.36
N SER A 28 -9.50 22.82 -8.89
CA SER A 28 -10.73 22.66 -8.13
C SER A 28 -10.98 21.19 -7.80
N LEU A 29 -11.33 20.89 -6.54
CA LEU A 29 -11.65 19.52 -6.11
C LEU A 29 -12.77 18.92 -6.97
N LEU A 30 -13.82 19.68 -7.28
CA LEU A 30 -14.95 19.19 -8.08
C LEU A 30 -14.55 18.88 -9.52
N GLU A 31 -13.70 19.70 -10.13
CA GLU A 31 -13.23 19.49 -11.50
C GLU A 31 -12.30 18.27 -11.56
N LEU A 32 -11.38 18.14 -10.60
CA LEU A 32 -10.51 16.96 -10.48
C LEU A 32 -11.35 15.70 -10.26
N GLY A 33 -12.32 15.74 -9.35
CA GLY A 33 -13.21 14.61 -9.10
C GLY A 33 -13.96 14.16 -10.36
N ARG A 34 -14.58 15.11 -11.08
CA ARG A 34 -15.26 14.82 -12.36
C ARG A 34 -14.32 14.26 -13.43
N ALA A 35 -13.09 14.76 -13.49
CA ALA A 35 -12.10 14.27 -14.42
C ALA A 35 -11.64 12.85 -14.06
N ALA A 36 -11.37 12.58 -12.78
CA ALA A 36 -11.01 11.28 -12.28
C ALA A 36 -12.13 10.25 -12.46
N ASP A 37 -13.37 10.64 -12.20
CA ASP A 37 -14.53 9.78 -12.40
C ASP A 37 -14.69 9.37 -13.88
N ARG A 38 -14.50 10.31 -14.83
CA ARG A 38 -14.48 9.98 -16.27
C ARG A 38 -13.39 8.96 -16.61
N VAL A 39 -12.18 9.07 -16.05
CA VAL A 39 -11.11 8.09 -16.25
C VAL A 39 -11.51 6.74 -15.66
N ARG A 40 -12.11 6.73 -14.47
CA ARG A 40 -12.63 5.51 -13.83
C ARG A 40 -13.64 4.82 -14.73
N TRP A 41 -14.65 5.53 -15.24
CA TRP A 41 -15.67 4.95 -16.12
C TRP A 41 -15.12 4.47 -17.47
N LYS A 42 -14.06 5.11 -17.99
CA LYS A 42 -13.37 4.64 -19.20
C LYS A 42 -12.64 3.31 -18.96
N LEU A 43 -12.01 3.13 -17.80
CA LEU A 43 -11.28 1.90 -17.44
C LEU A 43 -12.23 0.78 -16.96
N HIS A 44 -13.29 1.15 -16.27
CA HIS A 44 -14.27 0.25 -15.67
C HIS A 44 -15.68 0.72 -16.00
N PRO A 45 -16.22 0.36 -17.17
CA PRO A 45 -17.54 0.82 -17.64
C PRO A 45 -18.71 0.24 -16.82
N ASP A 46 -18.47 -0.86 -16.12
CA ASP A 46 -19.49 -1.47 -15.25
C ASP A 46 -19.57 -0.75 -13.90
N PRO A 47 -20.78 -0.59 -13.31
CA PRO A 47 -20.98 0.04 -12.00
C PRO A 47 -20.59 -0.92 -10.85
N VAL A 48 -19.40 -1.51 -10.94
CA VAL A 48 -18.88 -2.46 -9.95
C VAL A 48 -17.79 -1.78 -9.15
N VAL A 49 -17.82 -1.99 -7.83
CA VAL A 49 -16.75 -1.64 -6.90
C VAL A 49 -16.22 -2.94 -6.31
N SER A 50 -14.91 -3.15 -6.43
CA SER A 50 -14.25 -4.34 -5.90
C SER A 50 -13.90 -4.19 -4.42
N TYR A 51 -13.84 -5.33 -3.73
CA TYR A 51 -13.34 -5.44 -2.37
C TYR A 51 -12.73 -6.82 -2.12
N LEU A 52 -11.97 -6.96 -1.05
CA LEU A 52 -11.35 -8.21 -0.64
C LEU A 52 -11.81 -8.59 0.78
N ILE A 53 -12.12 -9.88 0.97
CA ILE A 53 -12.26 -10.46 2.30
C ILE A 53 -10.93 -11.12 2.63
N ASP A 54 -10.10 -10.42 3.39
CA ASP A 54 -8.79 -10.89 3.78
C ASP A 54 -8.45 -10.48 5.22
N ARG A 55 -7.39 -11.06 5.74
CA ARG A 55 -6.83 -10.73 7.06
C ARG A 55 -5.40 -10.24 6.89
N ASN A 56 -5.07 -9.16 7.60
CA ASN A 56 -3.69 -8.75 7.77
C ASN A 56 -3.06 -9.54 8.92
N ILE A 57 -2.04 -10.34 8.64
CA ILE A 57 -1.27 -11.08 9.63
C ILE A 57 0.10 -10.43 9.79
N ASN A 58 0.31 -9.77 10.92
CA ASN A 58 1.63 -9.26 11.29
C ASN A 58 2.40 -10.37 12.03
N TYR A 59 3.18 -11.16 11.29
CA TYR A 59 3.86 -12.35 11.81
C TYR A 59 4.98 -12.07 12.81
N THR A 60 5.55 -10.85 12.79
CA THR A 60 6.52 -10.35 13.78
C THR A 60 6.45 -8.84 13.90
N ASN A 61 6.64 -8.30 15.11
CA ASN A 61 6.81 -6.87 15.34
C ASN A 61 8.29 -6.49 15.54
N VAL A 62 9.21 -7.44 15.59
CA VAL A 62 10.64 -7.18 15.70
C VAL A 62 11.15 -6.55 14.41
N CYS A 63 11.70 -5.32 14.50
CA CYS A 63 12.05 -4.55 13.31
C CYS A 63 13.27 -3.66 13.53
N VAL A 64 14.16 -3.62 12.55
CA VAL A 64 15.36 -2.76 12.55
C VAL A 64 15.14 -1.41 11.83
N ALA A 65 13.96 -1.18 11.20
CA ALA A 65 13.72 -0.02 10.34
C ALA A 65 13.58 1.31 11.06
N ARG A 66 13.04 1.33 12.28
CA ARG A 66 12.83 2.54 13.10
C ARG A 66 12.05 3.63 12.36
N CYS A 67 10.90 3.28 11.77
CA CYS A 67 10.05 4.25 11.10
C CYS A 67 9.35 5.13 12.13
N LYS A 68 9.49 6.44 12.02
CA LYS A 68 8.93 7.42 12.96
C LYS A 68 7.39 7.44 13.03
N PHE A 69 6.72 6.96 11.99
CA PHE A 69 5.26 6.85 11.92
C PHE A 69 4.71 5.50 12.39
N CYS A 70 5.59 4.57 12.81
CA CYS A 70 5.19 3.21 13.14
C CYS A 70 5.19 2.98 14.64
N ASN A 71 4.02 2.74 15.21
CA ASN A 71 3.82 2.38 16.63
C ASN A 71 3.93 0.87 16.90
N PHE A 72 3.98 0.09 15.83
CA PHE A 72 3.89 -1.35 15.90
C PHE A 72 5.23 -2.01 16.21
N TYR A 73 6.34 -1.44 15.71
CA TYR A 73 7.64 -2.10 15.78
C TYR A 73 8.20 -2.17 17.21
N ARG A 74 8.95 -3.25 17.46
CA ARG A 74 9.80 -3.42 18.63
C ARG A 74 11.24 -3.67 18.18
N ARG A 75 12.22 -3.21 18.94
CA ARG A 75 13.64 -3.45 18.64
C ARG A 75 13.99 -4.91 18.92
N PRO A 76 15.00 -5.47 18.22
CA PRO A 76 15.56 -6.77 18.60
C PRO A 76 15.93 -6.80 20.09
N GLY A 77 15.49 -7.83 20.80
CA GLY A 77 15.71 -7.99 22.24
C GLY A 77 14.70 -7.27 23.14
N ASP A 78 13.73 -6.57 22.60
CA ASP A 78 12.65 -5.96 23.36
C ASP A 78 11.72 -7.06 23.93
N SER A 79 11.31 -6.92 25.20
CA SER A 79 10.45 -7.89 25.88
C SER A 79 9.05 -8.00 25.29
N GLU A 80 8.58 -6.97 24.58
CA GLU A 80 7.31 -6.98 23.82
C GLU A 80 7.49 -7.44 22.37
N GLY A 81 8.73 -7.79 21.97
CA GLY A 81 9.02 -8.37 20.67
C GLY A 81 8.44 -9.75 20.53
N TYR A 82 7.79 -10.04 19.40
CA TYR A 82 7.25 -11.37 19.11
C TYR A 82 7.49 -11.80 17.67
N THR A 83 7.49 -13.10 17.48
CA THR A 83 7.30 -13.78 16.20
C THR A 83 6.23 -14.85 16.43
N LEU A 84 5.16 -14.80 15.63
CA LEU A 84 4.04 -15.74 15.75
C LEU A 84 4.51 -17.16 15.41
N SER A 85 4.02 -18.14 16.18
CA SER A 85 4.22 -19.54 15.82
C SER A 85 3.41 -19.92 14.58
N ARG A 86 3.77 -21.02 13.92
CA ARG A 86 3.02 -21.56 12.79
C ARG A 86 1.56 -21.84 13.15
N GLU A 87 1.32 -22.39 14.33
CA GLU A 87 0.00 -22.73 14.84
C GLU A 87 -0.85 -21.47 15.03
N GLN A 88 -0.27 -20.37 15.49
CA GLN A 88 -0.95 -19.08 15.61
C GLN A 88 -1.32 -18.53 14.23
N ILE A 89 -0.41 -18.60 13.25
CA ILE A 89 -0.67 -18.18 11.87
C ILE A 89 -1.75 -19.06 11.24
N PHE A 90 -1.67 -20.39 11.39
CA PHE A 90 -2.67 -21.32 10.84
C PHE A 90 -4.06 -21.06 11.39
N ARG A 91 -4.20 -20.84 12.69
CA ARG A 91 -5.47 -20.48 13.31
C ARG A 91 -6.08 -19.22 12.68
N LYS A 92 -5.26 -18.18 12.48
CA LYS A 92 -5.71 -16.94 11.82
C LYS A 92 -6.16 -17.18 10.38
N VAL A 93 -5.49 -18.05 9.65
CA VAL A 93 -5.87 -18.43 8.27
C VAL A 93 -7.18 -19.22 8.28
N GLU A 94 -7.34 -20.19 9.18
CA GLU A 94 -8.56 -20.98 9.33
C GLU A 94 -9.78 -20.13 9.67
N GLU A 95 -9.62 -19.18 10.61
CA GLU A 95 -10.66 -18.19 10.96
C GLU A 95 -11.01 -17.32 9.75
N THR A 96 -10.00 -16.92 8.95
CA THR A 96 -10.22 -16.12 7.74
C THR A 96 -11.03 -16.89 6.69
N ILE A 97 -10.67 -18.14 6.46
CA ILE A 97 -11.40 -19.02 5.52
C ILE A 97 -12.84 -19.25 6.01
N ALA A 98 -13.03 -19.46 7.31
CA ALA A 98 -14.37 -19.63 7.89
C ALA A 98 -15.28 -18.40 7.71
N LEU A 99 -14.69 -17.20 7.61
CA LEU A 99 -15.38 -15.95 7.30
C LEU A 99 -15.53 -15.68 5.79
N GLY A 100 -15.19 -16.64 4.92
CA GLY A 100 -15.26 -16.48 3.47
C GLY A 100 -14.06 -15.73 2.88
N GLY A 101 -12.98 -15.59 3.63
CA GLY A 101 -11.76 -14.92 3.16
C GLY A 101 -11.05 -15.71 2.07
N THR A 102 -10.56 -14.99 1.07
CA THR A 102 -9.89 -15.54 -0.12
C THR A 102 -8.40 -15.25 -0.15
N GLY A 103 -7.91 -14.36 0.74
CA GLY A 103 -6.53 -13.91 0.79
C GLY A 103 -6.03 -13.63 2.19
N ILE A 104 -4.71 -13.61 2.30
CA ILE A 104 -3.98 -13.15 3.48
C ILE A 104 -3.03 -12.04 3.03
N LEU A 105 -3.14 -10.88 3.67
CA LEU A 105 -2.09 -9.87 3.65
C LEU A 105 -1.13 -10.17 4.80
N MET A 106 0.12 -10.57 4.49
CA MET A 106 1.07 -10.92 5.53
C MET A 106 2.31 -10.02 5.44
N GLN A 107 2.46 -9.16 6.42
CA GLN A 107 3.58 -8.23 6.57
C GLN A 107 4.07 -8.22 8.02
N GLY A 108 5.38 -8.02 8.21
CA GLY A 108 5.95 -7.96 9.55
C GLY A 108 7.05 -6.93 9.69
N GLY A 109 7.69 -6.94 10.85
CA GLY A 109 8.93 -6.21 11.06
C GLY A 109 10.08 -6.83 10.26
N MET A 110 11.08 -6.02 9.93
CA MET A 110 12.36 -6.50 9.38
C MET A 110 13.18 -7.13 10.51
N ASN A 111 12.87 -8.39 10.83
CA ASN A 111 13.48 -9.14 11.90
C ASN A 111 14.84 -9.72 11.45
N PRO A 112 15.98 -9.35 12.08
CA PRO A 112 17.30 -9.78 11.65
C PRO A 112 17.59 -11.27 11.90
N GLU A 113 16.76 -11.94 12.70
CA GLU A 113 16.92 -13.37 13.01
C GLU A 113 16.26 -14.28 11.98
N LEU A 114 15.30 -13.75 11.18
CA LEU A 114 14.56 -14.54 10.21
C LEU A 114 15.26 -14.50 8.84
N LYS A 115 15.72 -15.65 8.38
CA LYS A 115 16.35 -15.83 7.07
C LYS A 115 15.39 -16.51 6.09
N ILE A 116 15.82 -16.66 4.85
CA ILE A 116 15.00 -17.16 3.75
C ILE A 116 14.29 -18.49 4.07
N ASP A 117 14.97 -19.41 4.74
CA ASP A 117 14.43 -20.73 5.07
C ASP A 117 13.15 -20.63 5.93
N TYR A 118 13.10 -19.67 6.87
CA TYR A 118 11.88 -19.42 7.66
C TYR A 118 10.68 -19.05 6.77
N TYR A 119 10.90 -18.18 5.82
CA TYR A 119 9.84 -17.68 4.93
C TYR A 119 9.37 -18.75 3.94
N GLU A 120 10.31 -19.51 3.38
CA GLU A 120 10.00 -20.64 2.50
C GLU A 120 9.19 -21.71 3.23
N ASP A 121 9.66 -22.10 4.39
CA ASP A 121 8.98 -23.10 5.24
C ASP A 121 7.57 -22.65 5.62
N LEU A 122 7.39 -21.36 5.93
CA LEU A 122 6.07 -20.81 6.24
C LEU A 122 5.14 -20.82 5.04
N LEU A 123 5.59 -20.36 3.87
CA LEU A 123 4.82 -20.35 2.64
C LEU A 123 4.45 -21.77 2.20
N HIS A 124 5.40 -22.71 2.19
CA HIS A 124 5.14 -24.12 1.88
C HIS A 124 4.12 -24.73 2.83
N ALA A 125 4.25 -24.48 4.14
CA ALA A 125 3.32 -25.00 5.13
C ALA A 125 1.90 -24.43 4.94
N LEU A 126 1.76 -23.17 4.57
CA LEU A 126 0.48 -22.56 4.25
C LEU A 126 -0.15 -23.14 2.96
N LYS A 127 0.63 -23.20 1.88
CA LYS A 127 0.14 -23.68 0.59
C LYS A 127 -0.17 -25.18 0.58
N SER A 128 0.51 -25.98 1.37
CA SER A 128 0.21 -27.40 1.51
C SER A 128 -1.11 -27.69 2.22
N ARG A 129 -1.62 -26.73 3.03
CA ARG A 129 -2.83 -26.92 3.85
C ARG A 129 -4.05 -26.17 3.33
N TYR A 130 -3.83 -24.98 2.71
CA TYR A 130 -4.91 -24.06 2.40
C TYR A 130 -4.85 -23.56 0.96
N SER A 131 -6.01 -23.55 0.31
CA SER A 131 -6.21 -22.89 -1.00
C SER A 131 -6.56 -21.42 -0.74
N ILE A 132 -5.54 -20.60 -0.42
CA ILE A 132 -5.70 -19.18 -0.12
C ILE A 132 -4.63 -18.37 -0.82
N HIS A 133 -4.96 -17.14 -1.25
CA HIS A 133 -4.00 -16.22 -1.87
C HIS A 133 -3.08 -15.60 -0.83
N LEU A 134 -1.76 -15.69 -1.05
CA LEU A 134 -0.73 -15.16 -0.17
C LEU A 134 -0.14 -13.87 -0.77
N HIS A 135 -0.63 -12.72 -0.31
CA HIS A 135 -0.14 -11.37 -0.62
C HIS A 135 0.83 -10.94 0.48
N CYS A 136 2.12 -11.24 0.32
CA CYS A 136 3.05 -11.23 1.44
C CYS A 136 4.32 -10.45 1.15
N PHE A 137 4.93 -9.96 2.24
CA PHE A 137 6.26 -9.37 2.33
C PHE A 137 6.42 -8.10 1.48
N SER A 138 6.56 -6.98 2.14
CA SER A 138 6.82 -5.69 1.47
C SER A 138 8.23 -5.63 0.87
N PRO A 139 8.50 -4.78 -0.11
CA PRO A 139 9.84 -4.61 -0.68
C PRO A 139 10.95 -4.36 0.35
N PRO A 140 10.77 -3.54 1.41
CA PRO A 140 11.79 -3.43 2.45
C PRO A 140 12.11 -4.75 3.16
N GLU A 141 11.08 -5.59 3.41
CA GLU A 141 11.30 -6.92 3.99
C GLU A 141 12.12 -7.80 3.04
N ILE A 142 11.79 -7.80 1.74
CA ILE A 142 12.50 -8.58 0.71
C ILE A 142 13.96 -8.12 0.58
N VAL A 143 14.22 -6.81 0.59
CA VAL A 143 15.60 -6.26 0.53
C VAL A 143 16.42 -6.71 1.73
N VAL A 144 15.87 -6.64 2.94
CA VAL A 144 16.56 -7.08 4.16
C VAL A 144 16.76 -8.60 4.14
N LEU A 145 15.75 -9.35 3.72
CA LEU A 145 15.81 -10.80 3.60
C LEU A 145 16.92 -11.24 2.62
N ALA A 146 17.02 -10.62 1.47
CA ALA A 146 18.06 -10.87 0.48
C ALA A 146 19.47 -10.64 1.10
N LYS A 147 19.64 -9.50 1.77
CA LYS A 147 20.91 -9.16 2.45
C LYS A 147 21.28 -10.17 3.55
N LEU A 148 20.35 -10.53 4.42
CA LEU A 148 20.56 -11.48 5.52
C LEU A 148 20.86 -12.89 5.03
N SER A 149 20.27 -13.28 3.91
CA SER A 149 20.43 -14.61 3.32
C SER A 149 21.58 -14.68 2.30
N LYS A 150 22.23 -13.54 2.02
CA LYS A 150 23.32 -13.40 1.03
C LYS A 150 22.88 -13.85 -0.38
N LEU A 151 21.66 -13.51 -0.76
CA LEU A 151 21.06 -13.79 -2.06
C LEU A 151 20.90 -12.50 -2.85
N SER A 152 20.81 -12.62 -4.18
CA SER A 152 20.32 -11.53 -5.03
C SER A 152 18.82 -11.32 -4.82
N LEU A 153 18.29 -10.16 -5.23
CA LEU A 153 16.84 -9.90 -5.21
C LEU A 153 16.09 -10.90 -6.10
N GLU A 154 16.68 -11.22 -7.26
CA GLU A 154 16.10 -12.16 -8.22
C GLU A 154 15.95 -13.56 -7.61
N GLU A 155 17.02 -14.10 -7.01
CA GLU A 155 17.01 -15.39 -6.34
C GLU A 155 16.05 -15.40 -5.15
N THR A 156 16.03 -14.33 -4.35
CA THR A 156 15.14 -14.22 -3.18
C THR A 156 13.68 -14.28 -3.61
N ILE A 157 13.27 -13.49 -4.61
CA ILE A 157 11.89 -13.46 -5.10
C ILE A 157 11.53 -14.77 -5.78
N GLN A 158 12.45 -15.38 -6.54
CA GLN A 158 12.24 -16.67 -7.19
C GLN A 158 11.98 -17.78 -6.16
N ARG A 159 12.77 -17.85 -5.10
CA ARG A 159 12.62 -18.81 -4.01
C ARG A 159 11.28 -18.63 -3.29
N LEU A 160 10.94 -17.40 -2.91
CA LEU A 160 9.65 -17.09 -2.28
C LEU A 160 8.47 -17.48 -3.19
N LYS A 161 8.56 -17.19 -4.49
CA LYS A 161 7.54 -17.59 -5.48
C LYS A 161 7.40 -19.11 -5.55
N GLN A 162 8.51 -19.84 -5.64
CA GLN A 162 8.52 -21.31 -5.64
C GLN A 162 7.93 -21.89 -4.35
N ALA A 163 8.15 -21.22 -3.21
CA ALA A 163 7.57 -21.59 -1.93
C ALA A 163 6.06 -21.31 -1.82
N GLY A 164 5.48 -20.51 -2.72
CA GLY A 164 4.05 -20.26 -2.76
C GLY A 164 3.62 -18.80 -2.58
N LEU A 165 4.53 -17.83 -2.69
CA LEU A 165 4.18 -16.42 -2.73
C LEU A 165 3.37 -16.12 -4.00
N ASP A 166 2.15 -15.56 -3.86
CA ASP A 166 1.29 -15.25 -5.01
C ASP A 166 1.43 -13.81 -5.49
N SER A 167 1.66 -12.86 -4.58
CA SER A 167 1.80 -11.44 -4.92
C SER A 167 2.51 -10.65 -3.80
N ILE A 168 2.99 -9.44 -4.13
CA ILE A 168 3.73 -8.59 -3.19
C ILE A 168 2.98 -7.28 -2.94
N PRO A 169 2.71 -6.92 -1.67
CA PRO A 169 2.09 -5.65 -1.30
C PRO A 169 3.03 -4.46 -1.51
N GLY A 170 2.46 -3.31 -1.87
CA GLY A 170 3.19 -2.06 -2.08
C GLY A 170 3.69 -1.36 -0.82
N GLY A 171 3.52 -1.98 0.34
CA GLY A 171 3.96 -1.42 1.62
C GLY A 171 5.43 -1.01 1.61
N GLY A 172 5.78 -0.07 2.48
CA GLY A 172 7.15 0.42 2.56
C GLY A 172 7.58 1.39 1.47
N ALA A 173 6.70 1.72 0.50
CA ALA A 173 6.93 2.81 -0.44
C ALA A 173 6.97 4.16 0.28
N GLU A 174 6.06 4.36 1.20
CA GLU A 174 5.72 5.63 1.84
C GLU A 174 5.65 6.75 0.79
N ILE A 175 6.69 7.55 0.69
CA ILE A 175 6.94 8.43 -0.46
C ILE A 175 8.26 8.03 -1.12
N LEU A 176 8.30 7.88 -2.45
CA LEU A 176 9.51 7.49 -3.20
C LEU A 176 10.42 8.71 -3.43
N SER A 177 10.76 9.40 -2.36
CA SER A 177 11.74 10.47 -2.24
C SER A 177 12.76 10.06 -1.19
N ASP A 178 14.05 9.94 -1.57
CA ASP A 178 15.08 9.48 -0.64
C ASP A 178 15.36 10.52 0.45
N ARG A 179 15.04 11.81 0.23
CA ARG A 179 15.05 12.84 1.27
C ARG A 179 14.06 12.48 2.38
N MET A 180 12.80 12.27 2.01
CA MET A 180 11.73 11.92 2.96
C MET A 180 11.99 10.58 3.63
N ARG A 181 12.41 9.57 2.86
CA ARG A 181 12.70 8.22 3.40
C ARG A 181 13.75 8.27 4.51
N LYS A 182 14.83 9.05 4.33
CA LYS A 182 15.84 9.26 5.38
C LYS A 182 15.27 9.94 6.62
N GLN A 183 14.30 10.83 6.46
CA GLN A 183 13.68 11.56 7.55
C GLN A 183 12.69 10.71 8.36
N ILE A 184 11.80 9.97 7.70
CA ILE A 184 10.67 9.27 8.35
C ILE A 184 10.86 7.77 8.52
N SER A 185 11.75 7.13 7.73
CA SER A 185 12.00 5.68 7.75
C SER A 185 13.46 5.33 7.43
N PRO A 186 14.43 5.80 8.24
CA PRO A 186 15.87 5.75 7.91
C PRO A 186 16.44 4.35 7.72
N GLY A 187 15.82 3.33 8.32
CA GLY A 187 16.25 1.93 8.20
C GLY A 187 15.60 1.16 7.03
N LYS A 188 14.72 1.78 6.25
CA LYS A 188 14.12 1.14 5.06
C LYS A 188 15.00 1.28 3.82
N CYS A 189 14.77 0.42 2.85
CA CYS A 189 15.43 0.47 1.54
C CYS A 189 15.21 1.82 0.84
N SER A 190 16.11 2.20 -0.04
CA SER A 190 16.00 3.40 -0.91
C SER A 190 14.80 3.29 -1.87
N SER A 191 14.38 4.42 -2.44
CA SER A 191 13.35 4.43 -3.48
C SER A 191 13.73 3.57 -4.69
N ARG A 192 15.02 3.55 -5.05
CA ARG A 192 15.55 2.72 -6.13
C ARG A 192 15.42 1.23 -5.80
N GLU A 193 15.85 0.79 -4.62
CA GLU A 193 15.75 -0.62 -4.20
C GLU A 193 14.28 -1.06 -4.13
N TRP A 194 13.36 -0.20 -3.69
CA TRP A 194 11.92 -0.51 -3.69
C TRP A 194 11.40 -0.78 -5.10
N LEU A 195 11.73 0.10 -6.06
CA LEU A 195 11.34 -0.05 -7.46
C LEU A 195 11.98 -1.30 -8.10
N GLU A 196 13.23 -1.61 -7.76
CA GLU A 196 13.95 -2.78 -8.23
C GLU A 196 13.31 -4.08 -7.79
N VAL A 197 12.84 -4.16 -6.53
CA VAL A 197 12.07 -5.32 -6.04
C VAL A 197 10.79 -5.49 -6.86
N MET A 198 10.03 -4.40 -7.09
CA MET A 198 8.79 -4.48 -7.84
C MET A 198 9.04 -4.86 -9.30
N GLU A 199 10.03 -4.27 -9.94
CA GLU A 199 10.40 -4.60 -11.33
C GLU A 199 10.83 -6.07 -11.46
N THR A 200 11.62 -6.57 -10.52
CA THR A 200 12.07 -7.98 -10.47
C THR A 200 10.88 -8.93 -10.28
N ALA A 201 9.96 -8.59 -9.36
CA ALA A 201 8.76 -9.37 -9.14
C ALA A 201 7.88 -9.44 -10.40
N HIS A 202 7.68 -8.30 -11.07
CA HIS A 202 6.91 -8.23 -12.32
C HIS A 202 7.54 -9.07 -13.44
N ARG A 203 8.86 -8.99 -13.61
CA ARG A 203 9.59 -9.82 -14.60
C ARG A 203 9.45 -11.31 -14.34
N GLN A 204 9.32 -11.71 -13.09
CA GLN A 204 9.04 -13.08 -12.68
C GLN A 204 7.54 -13.46 -12.74
N GLY A 205 6.67 -12.54 -13.19
CA GLY A 205 5.25 -12.78 -13.38
C GLY A 205 4.40 -12.63 -12.11
N LEU A 206 4.98 -12.15 -11.01
CA LEU A 206 4.20 -11.78 -9.81
C LEU A 206 3.47 -10.46 -10.06
N LYS A 207 2.24 -10.35 -9.56
CA LYS A 207 1.51 -9.09 -9.50
C LYS A 207 1.77 -8.41 -8.17
N THR A 208 1.66 -7.07 -8.16
CA THR A 208 1.91 -6.28 -6.97
C THR A 208 0.90 -5.15 -6.83
N SER A 209 0.78 -4.58 -5.65
CA SER A 209 0.16 -3.27 -5.47
C SER A 209 1.22 -2.18 -5.34
N ALA A 210 0.81 -0.91 -5.42
CA ALA A 210 1.64 0.23 -5.09
C ALA A 210 0.91 1.11 -4.07
N THR A 211 1.65 1.72 -3.14
CA THR A 211 1.08 2.58 -2.11
C THR A 211 1.81 3.91 -2.06
N MET A 212 1.13 4.95 -1.61
CA MET A 212 1.73 6.22 -1.25
C MET A 212 1.21 6.67 0.11
N MET A 213 2.11 6.92 1.06
CA MET A 213 1.79 7.61 2.30
C MET A 213 2.15 9.09 2.13
N PHE A 214 1.22 9.98 2.40
CA PHE A 214 1.44 11.42 2.30
C PHE A 214 0.94 12.18 3.53
N GLY A 215 1.33 13.46 3.65
CA GLY A 215 1.07 14.27 4.83
C GLY A 215 2.16 14.16 5.91
N ALA A 216 3.33 13.60 5.57
CA ALA A 216 4.47 13.43 6.46
C ALA A 216 5.54 14.53 6.30
N GLY A 217 5.25 15.61 5.55
CA GLY A 217 6.15 16.74 5.31
C GLY A 217 6.87 16.70 3.96
N GLU A 218 6.39 15.87 3.04
CA GLU A 218 6.80 15.88 1.63
C GLU A 218 6.28 17.14 0.92
N SER A 219 6.94 17.52 -0.17
CA SER A 219 6.47 18.57 -1.07
C SER A 219 5.51 18.03 -2.13
N ASP A 220 4.74 18.92 -2.75
CA ASP A 220 3.87 18.56 -3.88
C ASP A 220 4.67 17.94 -5.04
N GLU A 221 5.88 18.42 -5.28
CA GLU A 221 6.79 17.86 -6.29
C GLU A 221 7.16 16.42 -5.97
N GLU A 222 7.37 16.09 -4.70
CA GLU A 222 7.69 14.73 -4.26
C GLU A 222 6.48 13.80 -4.41
N ILE A 223 5.27 14.29 -4.22
CA ILE A 223 4.03 13.55 -4.53
C ILE A 223 3.98 13.21 -6.02
N ILE A 224 4.18 14.21 -6.88
CA ILE A 224 4.18 14.01 -8.34
C ILE A 224 5.31 13.10 -8.79
N GLU A 225 6.49 13.23 -8.23
CA GLU A 225 7.63 12.35 -8.52
C GLU A 225 7.34 10.89 -8.13
N HIS A 226 6.71 10.67 -6.99
CA HIS A 226 6.26 9.34 -6.58
C HIS A 226 5.31 8.72 -7.62
N LEU A 227 4.28 9.46 -8.01
CA LEU A 227 3.32 9.00 -9.02
C LEU A 227 4.00 8.71 -10.36
N ASP A 228 4.94 9.56 -10.79
CA ASP A 228 5.67 9.39 -12.04
C ASP A 228 6.57 8.15 -12.05
N ARG A 229 7.25 7.86 -10.94
CA ARG A 229 8.05 6.63 -10.78
C ARG A 229 7.19 5.38 -10.87
N ILE A 230 6.03 5.37 -10.21
CA ILE A 230 5.07 4.24 -10.28
C ILE A 230 4.53 4.09 -11.69
N ARG A 231 4.07 5.18 -12.33
CA ARG A 231 3.57 5.16 -13.72
C ARG A 231 4.62 4.65 -14.70
N SER A 232 5.85 5.14 -14.57
CA SER A 232 6.97 4.76 -15.44
C SER A 232 7.33 3.28 -15.29
N LEU A 233 7.29 2.74 -14.06
CA LEU A 233 7.50 1.31 -13.86
C LEU A 233 6.34 0.49 -14.42
N GLN A 234 5.11 0.93 -14.24
CA GLN A 234 3.92 0.28 -14.81
C GLN A 234 3.97 0.25 -16.34
N ASP A 235 4.42 1.32 -16.99
CA ASP A 235 4.58 1.36 -18.45
C ASP A 235 5.56 0.29 -18.96
N ARG A 236 6.60 -0.02 -18.19
CA ARG A 236 7.59 -1.04 -18.57
C ARG A 236 7.15 -2.46 -18.24
N THR A 237 6.34 -2.65 -17.23
CA THR A 237 6.15 -4.00 -16.66
C THR A 237 4.69 -4.46 -16.61
N GLY A 238 3.72 -3.56 -16.50
CA GLY A 238 2.29 -3.90 -16.39
C GLY A 238 1.96 -4.73 -15.15
N GLY A 239 2.79 -4.70 -14.11
CA GLY A 239 2.67 -5.60 -12.95
C GLY A 239 1.85 -5.06 -11.79
N PHE A 240 1.69 -3.74 -11.66
CA PHE A 240 0.84 -3.16 -10.61
C PHE A 240 -0.64 -3.38 -10.95
N VAL A 241 -1.38 -3.96 -10.01
CA VAL A 241 -2.84 -4.16 -10.12
C VAL A 241 -3.63 -3.06 -9.45
N ALA A 242 -3.11 -2.46 -8.40
CA ALA A 242 -3.78 -1.41 -7.64
C ALA A 242 -2.79 -0.35 -7.13
N PHE A 243 -3.28 0.87 -6.96
CA PHE A 243 -2.59 1.95 -6.26
C PHE A 243 -3.44 2.44 -5.09
N ILE A 244 -2.82 2.59 -3.91
CA ILE A 244 -3.47 2.96 -2.66
C ILE A 244 -2.82 4.22 -2.07
N PRO A 245 -3.39 5.42 -2.27
CA PRO A 245 -2.98 6.61 -1.52
C PRO A 245 -3.60 6.60 -0.12
N TRP A 246 -2.78 6.86 0.90
CA TRP A 246 -3.23 6.96 2.29
C TRP A 246 -2.45 8.05 3.02
N ASN A 247 -3.08 8.71 3.97
CA ASN A 247 -2.44 9.76 4.76
C ASN A 247 -1.80 9.20 6.02
N VAL A 248 -0.68 9.79 6.41
CA VAL A 248 0.00 9.45 7.66
C VAL A 248 -0.95 9.60 8.87
N GLN A 249 -0.87 8.65 9.78
CA GLN A 249 -1.55 8.70 11.09
C GLN A 249 -0.50 9.05 12.13
N LEU A 250 -0.72 10.16 12.84
CA LEU A 250 0.32 10.77 13.71
C LEU A 250 0.22 10.30 15.15
N LYS A 251 -0.99 9.97 15.61
CA LYS A 251 -1.27 9.65 17.02
C LYS A 251 -0.35 8.56 17.54
N ASP A 252 0.23 8.81 18.70
CA ASP A 252 1.14 7.90 19.41
C ASP A 252 2.41 7.51 18.60
N THR A 253 2.84 8.32 17.64
CA THR A 253 4.06 8.11 16.82
C THR A 253 5.12 9.17 17.13
N GLU A 254 6.38 8.93 16.71
CA GLU A 254 7.45 9.93 16.83
C GLU A 254 7.19 11.19 15.97
N LEU A 255 6.29 11.12 14.98
CA LEU A 255 5.89 12.27 14.16
C LEU A 255 4.82 13.13 14.83
N GLU A 256 4.17 12.64 15.88
CA GLU A 256 3.23 13.44 16.67
C GLU A 256 3.98 14.62 17.30
N GLY A 257 3.54 15.83 17.01
CA GLY A 257 4.23 17.05 17.44
C GLY A 257 5.29 17.58 16.47
N GLU A 258 5.90 16.77 15.60
CA GLU A 258 6.74 17.24 14.49
C GLU A 258 5.86 17.77 13.34
N ILE A 259 4.75 17.11 13.04
CA ILE A 259 3.82 17.47 11.97
C ILE A 259 2.59 18.13 12.58
N ARG A 260 2.42 19.42 12.30
CA ARG A 260 1.35 20.23 12.87
C ARG A 260 0.02 20.15 12.13
N LYS A 261 0.05 19.75 10.85
CA LYS A 261 -1.13 19.75 9.99
C LYS A 261 -1.47 18.34 9.56
N THR A 262 -2.63 17.86 9.95
CA THR A 262 -3.19 16.60 9.44
C THR A 262 -3.82 16.80 8.06
N VAL A 263 -3.75 15.78 7.22
CA VAL A 263 -4.41 15.79 5.91
C VAL A 263 -5.92 15.80 6.07
N SER A 264 -6.56 16.80 5.51
CA SER A 264 -8.03 16.89 5.48
C SER A 264 -8.64 15.93 4.47
N PRO A 265 -9.94 15.57 4.61
CA PRO A 265 -10.66 14.80 3.60
C PRO A 265 -10.63 15.44 2.20
N VAL A 266 -10.64 16.76 2.11
CA VAL A 266 -10.54 17.51 0.85
C VAL A 266 -9.18 17.28 0.18
N GLU A 267 -8.09 17.38 0.94
CA GLU A 267 -6.73 17.12 0.44
C GLU A 267 -6.57 15.65 0.02
N TYR A 268 -7.12 14.73 0.80
CA TYR A 268 -7.12 13.30 0.45
C TYR A 268 -7.83 13.04 -0.88
N LEU A 269 -9.06 13.54 -1.05
CA LEU A 269 -9.83 13.37 -2.28
C LEU A 269 -9.14 14.02 -3.49
N LYS A 270 -8.45 15.15 -3.28
CA LYS A 270 -7.68 15.83 -4.32
C LYS A 270 -6.49 14.97 -4.79
N VAL A 271 -5.72 14.42 -3.87
CA VAL A 271 -4.60 13.50 -4.17
C VAL A 271 -5.10 12.21 -4.82
N LEU A 272 -6.19 11.62 -4.33
CA LEU A 272 -6.77 10.41 -4.90
C LEU A 272 -7.25 10.65 -6.33
N SER A 273 -7.97 11.75 -6.58
CA SER A 273 -8.44 12.12 -7.93
C SER A 273 -7.28 12.34 -8.89
N LEU A 274 -6.26 13.07 -8.45
CA LEU A 274 -5.07 13.28 -9.26
C LEU A 274 -4.35 11.96 -9.55
N SER A 275 -4.26 11.06 -8.57
CA SER A 275 -3.67 9.74 -8.75
C SER A 275 -4.39 8.94 -9.84
N ARG A 276 -5.75 8.94 -9.87
CA ARG A 276 -6.52 8.29 -10.94
C ARG A 276 -6.22 8.87 -12.31
N ILE A 277 -6.13 10.21 -12.41
CA ILE A 277 -5.89 10.88 -13.68
C ILE A 277 -4.46 10.63 -14.18
N PHE A 278 -3.48 10.68 -13.26
CA PHE A 278 -2.06 10.56 -13.60
C PHE A 278 -1.64 9.10 -13.84
N LEU A 279 -2.15 8.16 -13.05
CA LEU A 279 -1.86 6.71 -13.17
C LEU A 279 -2.89 6.04 -14.10
N ASP A 280 -2.97 6.53 -15.33
CA ASP A 280 -3.89 6.08 -16.38
C ASP A 280 -3.67 4.62 -16.83
N ASN A 281 -2.54 4.03 -16.45
CA ASN A 281 -2.11 2.67 -16.75
C ASN A 281 -2.28 1.69 -15.58
N ILE A 282 -2.76 2.14 -14.41
CA ILE A 282 -3.05 1.26 -13.27
C ILE A 282 -4.55 0.98 -13.20
N PRO A 283 -4.98 -0.30 -13.21
CA PRO A 283 -6.39 -0.64 -13.26
C PRO A 283 -7.19 -0.09 -12.08
N HIS A 284 -6.74 -0.33 -10.86
CA HIS A 284 -7.51 -0.01 -9.66
C HIS A 284 -6.87 1.11 -8.85
N ILE A 285 -7.69 2.10 -8.47
CA ILE A 285 -7.36 3.06 -7.40
C ILE A 285 -8.21 2.68 -6.20
N GLN A 286 -7.54 2.27 -5.14
CA GLN A 286 -8.16 1.82 -3.91
C GLN A 286 -8.27 2.95 -2.90
N VAL A 287 -9.43 3.06 -2.27
CA VAL A 287 -9.66 4.03 -1.21
C VAL A 287 -9.08 3.54 0.12
N SER A 288 -8.46 4.43 0.89
CA SER A 288 -8.00 4.13 2.26
C SER A 288 -9.09 4.49 3.29
N TRP A 289 -10.16 3.71 3.34
CA TRP A 289 -11.29 3.96 4.25
C TRP A 289 -10.90 3.84 5.72
N LEU A 290 -9.88 3.04 6.05
CA LEU A 290 -9.37 2.93 7.43
C LEU A 290 -8.83 4.26 7.96
N THR A 291 -8.12 5.02 7.14
CA THR A 291 -7.53 6.31 7.54
C THR A 291 -8.49 7.47 7.38
N GLN A 292 -9.46 7.35 6.46
CA GLN A 292 -10.39 8.44 6.11
C GLN A 292 -11.79 8.27 6.70
N GLY A 293 -12.14 7.09 7.15
CA GLY A 293 -13.49 6.72 7.54
C GLY A 293 -14.38 6.34 6.35
N LEU A 294 -15.47 5.66 6.65
CA LEU A 294 -16.39 5.10 5.64
C LEU A 294 -17.04 6.17 4.77
N THR A 295 -17.45 7.29 5.36
CA THR A 295 -18.14 8.36 4.61
C THR A 295 -17.22 8.94 3.52
N VAL A 296 -15.98 9.26 3.86
CA VAL A 296 -15.00 9.75 2.87
C VAL A 296 -14.66 8.64 1.87
N GLY A 297 -14.60 7.38 2.33
CA GLY A 297 -14.42 6.22 1.47
C GLY A 297 -15.50 6.10 0.40
N GLN A 298 -16.75 6.26 0.76
CA GLN A 298 -17.88 6.25 -0.19
C GLN A 298 -17.82 7.43 -1.18
N ILE A 299 -17.52 8.64 -0.69
CA ILE A 299 -17.35 9.82 -1.53
C ILE A 299 -16.22 9.61 -2.55
N ALA A 300 -15.10 8.97 -2.15
CA ALA A 300 -13.95 8.72 -3.01
C ALA A 300 -14.28 7.88 -4.25
N LEU A 301 -15.34 7.05 -4.20
CA LEU A 301 -15.81 6.29 -5.36
C LEU A 301 -16.34 7.19 -6.50
N PHE A 302 -16.81 8.40 -6.19
CA PHE A 302 -17.18 9.43 -7.16
C PHE A 302 -16.00 10.33 -7.56
N TYR A 303 -14.84 10.11 -6.95
CA TYR A 303 -13.61 10.87 -7.19
C TYR A 303 -12.52 10.01 -7.87
N GLY A 304 -12.93 8.91 -8.53
CA GLY A 304 -12.07 8.10 -9.38
C GLY A 304 -11.59 6.78 -8.76
N ALA A 305 -11.93 6.50 -7.49
CA ALA A 305 -11.70 5.18 -6.92
C ALA A 305 -12.70 4.15 -7.49
N ASN A 306 -12.31 2.89 -7.56
CA ASN A 306 -13.16 1.78 -7.99
C ASN A 306 -12.95 0.52 -7.15
N ASP A 307 -12.17 0.63 -6.07
CA ASP A 307 -11.82 -0.46 -5.18
C ASP A 307 -11.82 0.04 -3.73
N VAL A 308 -12.47 -0.68 -2.82
CA VAL A 308 -12.44 -0.37 -1.38
C VAL A 308 -11.42 -1.21 -0.62
N GLY A 309 -10.75 -2.12 -1.32
CA GLY A 309 -9.70 -2.94 -0.76
C GLY A 309 -10.17 -3.97 0.25
N SER A 310 -9.35 -4.19 1.25
CA SER A 310 -9.61 -5.15 2.31
C SER A 310 -10.73 -4.68 3.26
N ILE A 311 -11.60 -5.61 3.66
CA ILE A 311 -12.52 -5.39 4.79
C ILE A 311 -11.81 -5.42 6.15
N MET A 312 -10.52 -5.75 6.17
CA MET A 312 -9.62 -5.76 7.33
C MET A 312 -10.18 -6.54 8.53
N ILE A 313 -10.30 -7.87 8.42
CA ILE A 313 -10.71 -8.74 9.53
C ILE A 313 -9.83 -8.48 10.77
N GLU A 314 -8.54 -8.22 10.55
CA GLU A 314 -7.59 -7.83 11.59
C GLU A 314 -6.63 -6.78 11.02
N ALA A 315 -6.40 -5.70 11.76
CA ALA A 315 -5.45 -4.67 11.39
C ALA A 315 -4.72 -4.17 12.63
N VAL A 316 -3.81 -4.98 13.17
CA VAL A 316 -3.08 -4.70 14.43
C VAL A 316 -2.38 -3.34 14.39
N SER A 317 -1.80 -2.98 13.24
CA SER A 317 -1.15 -1.67 13.05
C SER A 317 -2.12 -0.47 13.06
N TYR A 318 -3.43 -0.72 13.00
CA TYR A 318 -4.49 0.32 13.01
C TYR A 318 -5.45 0.19 14.19
N THR A 319 -5.33 -0.81 15.05
CA THR A 319 -6.25 -1.03 16.17
C THR A 319 -6.27 0.11 17.18
N HIS A 320 -5.17 0.86 17.28
CA HIS A 320 -5.10 2.07 18.11
C HIS A 320 -5.84 3.28 17.52
N LEU A 321 -6.20 3.26 16.23
CA LEU A 321 -6.93 4.37 15.59
C LEU A 321 -8.44 4.29 15.80
N ARG A 322 -8.98 3.11 16.12
CA ARG A 322 -10.41 2.89 16.39
C ARG A 322 -10.60 1.93 17.54
N ALA A 323 -10.94 2.46 18.72
CA ALA A 323 -11.47 1.65 19.79
C ALA A 323 -12.86 1.10 19.37
N HIS A 324 -13.01 -0.24 19.28
CA HIS A 324 -14.26 -0.98 19.29
C HIS A 324 -15.15 -1.12 18.05
N GLU A 325 -14.73 -0.78 16.84
CA GLU A 325 -15.47 -1.28 15.67
C GLU A 325 -14.76 -2.49 15.07
N THR A 326 -15.24 -3.68 15.35
CA THR A 326 -14.81 -4.89 14.66
C THR A 326 -15.37 -4.87 13.23
N SER A 327 -14.54 -5.23 12.25
CA SER A 327 -14.88 -5.27 10.81
C SER A 327 -16.15 -6.09 10.51
N LEU A 328 -16.52 -7.03 11.35
CA LEU A 328 -17.77 -7.80 11.28
C LEU A 328 -19.04 -6.94 11.29
N HIS A 329 -19.02 -5.76 11.92
CA HIS A 329 -20.16 -4.84 11.91
C HIS A 329 -20.28 -4.03 10.62
N LEU A 330 -19.23 -4.01 9.78
CA LEU A 330 -19.18 -3.26 8.52
C LEU A 330 -19.72 -4.07 7.34
N VAL A 331 -19.53 -5.40 7.35
CA VAL A 331 -20.03 -6.31 6.30
C VAL A 331 -21.57 -6.33 6.25
N CYS A 332 -22.24 -6.04 7.36
CA CYS A 332 -23.71 -6.00 7.42
C CYS A 332 -24.35 -4.66 7.04
N ARG A 333 -23.57 -3.63 6.64
CA ARG A 333 -24.09 -2.28 6.35
C ARG A 333 -23.75 -1.76 4.95
N LEU A 334 -23.04 -2.55 4.12
CA LEU A 334 -22.85 -2.31 2.69
C LEU A 334 -23.89 -3.11 1.90
#